data_b133e0fcc90af003f29e9cb4d0d74239
#
_entry.id   b133e0fcc90af003f29e9cb4d0d74239
#
_cell.length_a   1.000
_cell.length_b   1.000
_cell.length_c   1.000
_cell.angle_alpha   90.00
_cell.angle_beta   90.00
_cell.angle_gamma   90.00
#
_symmetry.space_group_name_H-M   'P 1'
#
loop_
_entity.id
_entity.type
_entity.pdbx_description
1 polymer ?
#
loop_
_entity_poly.entity_id
_entity_poly.type
_entity_poly.pdbx_seq_one_letter_code
_entity_poly.pdbx_strand_id
1 'polypeptide(L)'
;MSNAPSERLEFTVEAPETGQRLDAIIAAKAGRLSRSRFKTLIKQGCVRVSGQVVDAPNARVNAGDVLSIAMPQVEDPEPKGEDIPLSILFEDDHLIVIDKPAGLVVHPGPGNWNGTLVNALIHLCGDSLSGIGGVRRPGIVHRLDKDTSGVMVVAKTDDAHLGLTRQFADHGRTNQLERAYQALVWGALEPAKGTVDAPIARSDNNRLKMGVVKRRDETDERGKDAITHFQVMKRYFTQDGAPTACLVECRLETGRTHQIRVHMAHIGHPLVGDDVYGSGFKTKSAILGDAAEKAVHRFRRQALFAAMLQFEHPVTGEILRFETDLPNDFAALIKAFNQFESTPARART
;
A
#
# COMPACT_ATOMS: atom_id res chain seq x y z
N MET A 1 -14.11 -19.33 26.08
CA MET A 1 -14.16 -20.49 25.19
C MET A 1 -12.73 -20.93 24.92
N SER A 2 -12.38 -22.18 25.21
CA SER A 2 -11.00 -22.71 25.15
C SER A 2 -10.59 -22.87 23.69
N ASN A 3 -9.69 -22.02 23.19
CA ASN A 3 -9.05 -22.20 21.88
C ASN A 3 -8.12 -23.42 21.97
N ALA A 4 -8.59 -24.59 21.53
CA ALA A 4 -7.72 -25.74 21.36
C ALA A 4 -6.68 -25.42 20.28
N PRO A 5 -5.38 -25.76 20.48
CA PRO A 5 -4.35 -25.52 19.47
C PRO A 5 -4.63 -26.39 18.24
N SER A 6 -4.55 -25.79 17.04
CA SER A 6 -4.78 -26.51 15.77
C SER A 6 -3.61 -27.44 15.41
N GLU A 7 -2.41 -27.11 15.83
CA GLU A 7 -1.18 -27.88 15.59
C GLU A 7 -0.27 -27.73 16.80
N ARG A 8 0.38 -28.81 17.17
CA ARG A 8 1.41 -28.80 18.21
C ARG A 8 2.72 -29.25 17.59
N LEU A 9 3.75 -28.43 17.72
CA LEU A 9 5.10 -28.76 17.31
C LEU A 9 5.89 -29.19 18.55
N GLU A 10 6.61 -30.30 18.46
CA GLU A 10 7.48 -30.78 19.54
C GLU A 10 8.90 -31.04 19.01
N PHE A 11 9.89 -30.60 19.77
CA PHE A 11 11.31 -30.76 19.47
C PHE A 11 12.09 -31.06 20.74
N THR A 12 13.03 -31.95 20.66
CA THR A 12 14.01 -32.18 21.75
C THR A 12 15.26 -31.37 21.48
N VAL A 13 15.80 -30.74 22.51
CA VAL A 13 17.06 -29.98 22.46
C VAL A 13 18.23 -30.98 22.50
N GLU A 14 19.12 -30.90 21.52
CA GLU A 14 20.28 -31.73 21.37
C GLU A 14 21.50 -31.17 22.13
N ALA A 15 22.50 -32.01 22.42
CA ALA A 15 23.68 -31.62 23.19
C ALA A 15 24.41 -30.36 22.64
N PRO A 16 24.59 -30.18 21.30
CA PRO A 16 25.24 -29.00 20.75
C PRO A 16 24.39 -27.71 20.87
N GLU A 17 23.13 -27.84 21.23
CA GLU A 17 22.16 -26.71 21.30
C GLU A 17 22.03 -26.16 22.74
N THR A 18 22.68 -26.80 23.70
CA THR A 18 22.70 -26.39 25.10
C THR A 18 23.17 -24.95 25.25
N GLY A 19 22.44 -24.17 26.06
CA GLY A 19 22.73 -22.74 26.31
C GLY A 19 22.28 -21.81 25.23
N GLN A 20 21.69 -22.27 24.12
CA GLN A 20 21.09 -21.40 23.11
C GLN A 20 19.82 -20.75 23.63
N ARG A 21 19.44 -19.67 22.97
CA ARG A 21 18.21 -18.94 23.29
C ARG A 21 16.99 -19.68 22.74
N LEU A 22 15.93 -19.72 23.52
CA LEU A 22 14.65 -20.35 23.15
C LEU A 22 14.09 -19.83 21.81
N ASP A 23 14.09 -18.51 21.61
CA ASP A 23 13.60 -17.89 20.36
C ASP A 23 14.43 -18.27 19.13
N ALA A 24 15.71 -18.54 19.31
CA ALA A 24 16.61 -18.89 18.22
C ALA A 24 16.50 -20.38 17.84
N ILE A 25 16.48 -21.25 18.83
CA ILE A 25 16.42 -22.71 18.59
C ILE A 25 15.06 -23.12 17.99
N ILE A 26 13.94 -22.54 18.49
CA ILE A 26 12.63 -22.80 17.89
C ILE A 26 12.58 -22.34 16.42
N ALA A 27 13.11 -21.17 16.11
CA ALA A 27 13.13 -20.67 14.74
C ALA A 27 13.98 -21.56 13.81
N ALA A 28 15.09 -22.10 14.29
CA ALA A 28 15.94 -23.02 13.54
C ALA A 28 15.26 -24.36 13.27
N LYS A 29 14.66 -24.97 14.31
CA LYS A 29 14.03 -26.31 14.21
C LYS A 29 12.68 -26.29 13.48
N ALA A 30 11.85 -25.31 13.73
CA ALA A 30 10.50 -25.25 13.18
C ALA A 30 10.44 -24.77 11.72
N GLY A 31 11.42 -23.99 11.24
CA GLY A 31 11.62 -23.64 9.81
C GLY A 31 10.48 -22.89 9.08
N ARG A 32 9.27 -22.85 9.67
CA ARG A 32 8.04 -22.38 9.03
C ARG A 32 7.69 -20.92 9.32
N LEU A 33 8.23 -20.32 10.38
CA LEU A 33 7.92 -18.98 10.85
C LEU A 33 9.18 -18.19 11.18
N SER A 34 9.05 -16.85 11.12
CA SER A 34 10.15 -15.98 11.51
C SER A 34 10.42 -16.03 13.00
N ARG A 35 11.69 -15.81 13.40
CA ARG A 35 12.09 -15.67 14.81
C ARG A 35 11.26 -14.63 15.58
N SER A 36 10.85 -13.56 14.89
CA SER A 36 9.97 -12.54 15.47
C SER A 36 8.59 -13.07 15.84
N ARG A 37 8.02 -13.96 15.00
CA ARG A 37 6.73 -14.59 15.31
C ARG A 37 6.86 -15.55 16.50
N PHE A 38 7.93 -16.31 16.59
CA PHE A 38 8.18 -17.16 17.77
C PHE A 38 8.35 -16.37 19.06
N LYS A 39 9.02 -15.21 19.03
CA LYS A 39 9.06 -14.31 20.20
C LYS A 39 7.66 -13.90 20.68
N THR A 40 6.75 -13.65 19.75
CA THR A 40 5.36 -13.32 20.09
C THR A 40 4.66 -14.51 20.73
N LEU A 41 4.77 -15.71 20.15
CA LEU A 41 4.17 -16.94 20.70
C LEU A 41 4.71 -17.27 22.09
N ILE A 42 6.02 -17.09 22.34
CA ILE A 42 6.63 -17.28 23.66
C ILE A 42 5.99 -16.31 24.67
N LYS A 43 5.93 -15.02 24.36
CA LYS A 43 5.31 -14.01 25.23
C LYS A 43 3.82 -14.25 25.49
N GLN A 44 3.12 -14.91 24.56
CA GLN A 44 1.71 -15.28 24.69
C GLN A 44 1.49 -16.58 25.49
N GLY A 45 2.57 -17.20 26.01
CA GLY A 45 2.48 -18.45 26.78
C GLY A 45 2.18 -19.69 25.93
N CYS A 46 2.34 -19.61 24.61
CA CYS A 46 2.10 -20.72 23.69
C CYS A 46 3.27 -21.73 23.65
N VAL A 47 4.36 -21.47 24.36
CA VAL A 47 5.57 -22.32 24.37
C VAL A 47 5.79 -22.91 25.76
N ARG A 48 6.08 -24.20 25.77
CA ARG A 48 6.49 -24.95 26.99
C ARG A 48 7.87 -25.54 26.81
N VAL A 49 8.66 -25.49 27.86
CA VAL A 49 9.94 -26.17 27.97
C VAL A 49 9.80 -27.22 29.06
N SER A 50 9.98 -28.50 28.71
CA SER A 50 9.81 -29.63 29.60
C SER A 50 8.50 -29.58 30.41
N GLY A 51 7.40 -29.20 29.71
CA GLY A 51 6.05 -29.10 30.26
C GLY A 51 5.69 -27.75 30.95
N GLN A 52 6.67 -26.92 31.27
CA GLN A 52 6.42 -25.60 31.91
C GLN A 52 6.30 -24.46 30.88
N VAL A 53 5.33 -23.58 31.08
CA VAL A 53 5.15 -22.37 30.21
C VAL A 53 6.34 -21.45 30.42
N VAL A 54 6.95 -21.00 29.31
CA VAL A 54 8.03 -20.02 29.31
C VAL A 54 7.57 -18.81 28.47
N ASP A 55 7.63 -17.62 29.05
CA ASP A 55 7.24 -16.34 28.43
C ASP A 55 8.42 -15.45 28.05
N ALA A 56 9.65 -15.84 28.40
CA ALA A 56 10.88 -15.13 28.13
C ALA A 56 11.57 -15.65 26.84
N PRO A 57 11.54 -14.91 25.70
CA PRO A 57 12.17 -15.37 24.45
C PRO A 57 13.68 -15.60 24.53
N ASN A 58 14.34 -14.99 25.49
CA ASN A 58 15.78 -15.13 25.75
C ASN A 58 16.13 -16.19 26.76
N ALA A 59 15.16 -16.93 27.26
CA ALA A 59 15.44 -18.09 28.13
C ALA A 59 16.44 -19.05 27.46
N ARG A 60 17.29 -19.67 28.28
CA ARG A 60 18.28 -20.66 27.83
C ARG A 60 17.71 -22.07 27.97
N VAL A 61 18.00 -22.90 26.98
CA VAL A 61 17.57 -24.31 26.97
C VAL A 61 18.76 -25.22 27.20
N ASN A 62 18.51 -26.42 27.72
CA ASN A 62 19.52 -27.44 28.01
C ASN A 62 19.27 -28.69 27.17
N ALA A 63 20.32 -29.47 26.95
CA ALA A 63 20.17 -30.76 26.28
C ALA A 63 19.15 -31.64 27.03
N GLY A 64 18.26 -32.28 26.28
CA GLY A 64 17.16 -33.07 26.79
C GLY A 64 15.88 -32.32 27.09
N ASP A 65 15.89 -30.98 27.05
CA ASP A 65 14.63 -30.19 27.15
C ASP A 65 13.69 -30.53 26.00
N VAL A 66 12.42 -30.73 26.30
CA VAL A 66 11.35 -30.90 25.30
C VAL A 66 10.65 -29.57 25.09
N LEU A 67 10.79 -29.02 23.90
CA LEU A 67 10.12 -27.77 23.47
C LEU A 67 8.80 -28.15 22.85
N SER A 68 7.69 -27.67 23.42
CA SER A 68 6.35 -27.86 22.88
C SER A 68 5.71 -26.53 22.58
N ILE A 69 5.32 -26.32 21.32
CA ILE A 69 4.75 -25.07 20.82
C ILE A 69 3.30 -25.33 20.42
N ALA A 70 2.37 -24.74 21.14
CA ALA A 70 0.96 -24.70 20.74
C ALA A 70 0.79 -23.59 19.69
N MET A 71 0.57 -24.00 18.44
CA MET A 71 0.24 -23.07 17.38
C MET A 71 -1.22 -22.66 17.55
N PRO A 72 -1.52 -21.38 17.88
CA PRO A 72 -2.90 -20.93 17.85
C PRO A 72 -3.46 -21.15 16.46
N GLN A 73 -4.71 -21.59 16.37
CA GLN A 73 -5.43 -21.48 15.10
C GLN A 73 -5.33 -20.02 14.66
N VAL A 74 -4.77 -19.80 13.51
CA VAL A 74 -4.96 -18.53 12.82
C VAL A 74 -6.40 -18.59 12.30
N GLU A 75 -7.37 -18.33 13.18
CA GLU A 75 -8.65 -17.82 12.73
C GLU A 75 -8.31 -16.48 12.10
N ASP A 76 -8.06 -16.50 10.80
CA ASP A 76 -8.21 -15.30 10.02
C ASP A 76 -9.71 -14.99 10.06
N PRO A 77 -10.14 -14.00 10.83
CA PRO A 77 -11.56 -13.71 10.92
C PRO A 77 -12.06 -13.40 9.50
N GLU A 78 -13.05 -14.15 9.06
CA GLU A 78 -13.75 -13.79 7.81
C GLU A 78 -14.19 -12.33 7.96
N PRO A 79 -13.87 -11.47 7.00
CA PRO A 79 -14.28 -10.08 7.08
C PRO A 79 -15.82 -10.03 7.12
N LYS A 80 -16.35 -9.26 8.06
CA LYS A 80 -17.79 -9.07 8.20
C LYS A 80 -18.19 -7.77 7.52
N GLY A 81 -19.43 -7.69 7.06
CA GLY A 81 -20.01 -6.44 6.54
C GLY A 81 -20.06 -5.37 7.63
N GLU A 82 -19.63 -4.15 7.28
CA GLU A 82 -19.68 -2.97 8.13
C GLU A 82 -20.32 -1.82 7.35
N ASP A 83 -21.22 -1.08 7.99
CA ASP A 83 -21.86 0.11 7.41
C ASP A 83 -20.87 1.27 7.34
N ILE A 84 -20.04 1.24 6.31
CA ILE A 84 -19.05 2.29 6.00
C ILE A 84 -19.53 3.00 4.74
N PRO A 85 -19.81 4.31 4.77
CA PRO A 85 -20.31 5.05 3.63
C PRO A 85 -19.30 5.07 2.49
N LEU A 86 -19.73 4.72 1.28
CA LEU A 86 -18.94 4.78 0.04
C LEU A 86 -19.59 5.75 -0.95
N SER A 87 -18.76 6.53 -1.63
CA SER A 87 -19.19 7.33 -2.77
C SER A 87 -19.19 6.45 -4.01
N ILE A 88 -20.37 6.07 -4.49
CA ILE A 88 -20.57 5.22 -5.66
C ILE A 88 -20.66 6.12 -6.88
N LEU A 89 -19.80 5.87 -7.88
CA LEU A 89 -19.78 6.57 -9.17
C LEU A 89 -20.63 5.83 -10.22
N PHE A 90 -20.65 4.50 -10.12
CA PHE A 90 -21.42 3.62 -11.02
C PHE A 90 -21.65 2.27 -10.33
N GLU A 91 -22.80 1.67 -10.60
CA GLU A 91 -23.11 0.31 -10.16
C GLU A 91 -24.07 -0.35 -11.15
N ASP A 92 -23.81 -1.62 -11.46
CA ASP A 92 -24.72 -2.51 -12.17
C ASP A 92 -24.74 -3.90 -11.52
N ASP A 93 -25.22 -4.91 -12.25
CA ASP A 93 -25.29 -6.29 -11.74
C ASP A 93 -23.90 -6.96 -11.65
N HIS A 94 -22.88 -6.43 -12.34
CA HIS A 94 -21.58 -7.06 -12.54
C HIS A 94 -20.44 -6.41 -11.79
N LEU A 95 -20.48 -5.09 -11.62
CA LEU A 95 -19.40 -4.33 -11.00
C LEU A 95 -19.90 -3.06 -10.29
N ILE A 96 -19.06 -2.52 -9.44
CA ILE A 96 -19.25 -1.22 -8.78
C ILE A 96 -17.99 -0.38 -8.92
N VAL A 97 -18.15 0.91 -9.24
CA VAL A 97 -17.07 1.89 -9.28
C VAL A 97 -17.29 2.91 -8.18
N ILE A 98 -16.27 3.14 -7.41
CA ILE A 98 -16.31 4.02 -6.24
C ILE A 98 -15.26 5.11 -6.32
N ASP A 99 -15.53 6.24 -5.67
CA ASP A 99 -14.51 7.21 -5.27
C ASP A 99 -14.04 6.86 -3.85
N LYS A 100 -12.92 6.14 -3.76
CA LYS A 100 -12.38 5.69 -2.47
C LYS A 100 -11.84 6.87 -1.66
N PRO A 101 -12.32 7.12 -0.44
CA PRO A 101 -11.75 8.17 0.41
C PRO A 101 -10.32 7.82 0.85
N ALA A 102 -9.51 8.86 1.13
CA ALA A 102 -8.24 8.69 1.83
C ALA A 102 -8.48 8.15 3.25
N GLY A 103 -7.54 7.38 3.78
CA GLY A 103 -7.64 6.75 5.10
C GLY A 103 -8.29 5.36 5.08
N LEU A 104 -9.06 5.01 4.05
CA LEU A 104 -9.70 3.70 3.92
C LEU A 104 -8.73 2.66 3.34
N VAL A 105 -8.45 1.60 4.11
CA VAL A 105 -7.67 0.44 3.67
C VAL A 105 -8.53 -0.41 2.75
N VAL A 106 -7.96 -0.95 1.67
CA VAL A 106 -8.75 -1.72 0.68
C VAL A 106 -9.18 -3.08 1.25
N HIS A 107 -8.27 -3.85 1.84
CA HIS A 107 -8.58 -5.20 2.32
C HIS A 107 -7.97 -5.49 3.69
N PRO A 108 -8.57 -6.38 4.48
CA PRO A 108 -8.07 -6.76 5.80
C PRO A 108 -6.63 -7.26 5.75
N GLY A 109 -5.87 -6.92 6.79
CA GLY A 109 -4.49 -7.35 6.95
C GLY A 109 -3.93 -6.95 8.30
N PRO A 110 -2.69 -7.29 8.61
CA PRO A 110 -2.05 -6.96 9.88
C PRO A 110 -2.17 -5.49 10.23
N GLY A 111 -2.85 -5.21 11.36
CA GLY A 111 -3.11 -3.85 11.85
C GLY A 111 -4.41 -3.21 11.37
N ASN A 112 -5.16 -3.83 10.44
CA ASN A 112 -6.46 -3.34 9.96
C ASN A 112 -7.32 -4.56 9.57
N TRP A 113 -7.88 -5.26 10.55
CA TRP A 113 -8.72 -6.42 10.31
C TRP A 113 -10.18 -6.04 10.01
N ASN A 114 -10.61 -4.86 10.48
CA ASN A 114 -11.93 -4.27 10.33
C ASN A 114 -11.80 -2.86 9.76
N GLY A 115 -12.91 -2.23 9.40
CA GLY A 115 -12.92 -0.86 8.87
C GLY A 115 -12.28 -0.74 7.50
N THR A 116 -12.35 -1.77 6.67
CA THR A 116 -11.76 -1.77 5.32
C THR A 116 -12.82 -1.63 4.24
N LEU A 117 -12.39 -1.31 3.01
CA LEU A 117 -13.28 -1.28 1.85
C LEU A 117 -13.99 -2.63 1.65
N VAL A 118 -13.29 -3.75 1.88
CA VAL A 118 -13.91 -5.08 1.81
C VAL A 118 -15.06 -5.22 2.80
N ASN A 119 -14.92 -4.71 4.04
CA ASN A 119 -16.03 -4.74 5.01
C ASN A 119 -17.23 -3.91 4.54
N ALA A 120 -16.99 -2.72 3.95
CA ALA A 120 -18.04 -1.90 3.37
C ALA A 120 -18.74 -2.59 2.19
N LEU A 121 -17.97 -3.22 1.30
CA LEU A 121 -18.50 -3.93 0.13
C LEU A 121 -19.33 -5.17 0.52
N ILE A 122 -18.89 -5.93 1.53
CA ILE A 122 -19.66 -7.06 2.06
C ILE A 122 -21.01 -6.58 2.61
N HIS A 123 -21.02 -5.43 3.30
CA HIS A 123 -22.27 -4.84 3.80
C HIS A 123 -23.18 -4.38 2.67
N LEU A 124 -22.62 -3.72 1.65
CA LEU A 124 -23.36 -3.13 0.54
C LEU A 124 -23.87 -4.18 -0.45
N CYS A 125 -23.02 -5.12 -0.85
CA CYS A 125 -23.30 -6.08 -1.92
C CYS A 125 -23.78 -7.45 -1.39
N GLY A 126 -23.51 -7.77 -0.13
CA GLY A 126 -23.90 -9.06 0.46
C GLY A 126 -23.37 -10.25 -0.34
N ASP A 127 -24.26 -11.21 -0.60
CA ASP A 127 -23.93 -12.46 -1.31
C ASP A 127 -23.65 -12.26 -2.81
N SER A 128 -23.89 -11.08 -3.38
CA SER A 128 -23.62 -10.79 -4.81
C SER A 128 -22.14 -10.49 -5.08
N LEU A 129 -21.30 -10.35 -4.04
CA LEU A 129 -19.90 -10.00 -4.22
C LEU A 129 -19.07 -11.22 -4.66
N SER A 130 -18.31 -11.09 -5.76
CA SER A 130 -17.47 -12.18 -6.28
C SER A 130 -16.53 -12.77 -5.21
N GLY A 131 -16.61 -14.07 -5.02
CA GLY A 131 -15.77 -14.82 -4.09
C GLY A 131 -14.38 -15.23 -4.64
N ILE A 132 -14.11 -15.04 -5.94
CA ILE A 132 -12.88 -15.53 -6.60
C ILE A 132 -11.60 -14.95 -5.95
N GLY A 133 -11.63 -13.73 -5.49
CA GLY A 133 -10.52 -13.12 -4.75
C GLY A 133 -10.19 -13.79 -3.41
N GLY A 134 -10.98 -14.81 -3.04
CA GLY A 134 -10.96 -15.48 -1.74
C GLY A 134 -11.66 -14.66 -0.65
N VAL A 135 -11.96 -15.31 0.47
CA VAL A 135 -12.74 -14.76 1.60
C VAL A 135 -12.26 -13.37 2.08
N ARG A 136 -10.98 -13.05 1.86
CA ARG A 136 -10.39 -11.78 2.31
C ARG A 136 -10.34 -10.67 1.28
N ARG A 137 -10.67 -10.97 0.02
CA ARG A 137 -10.57 -10.01 -1.10
C ARG A 137 -11.70 -10.16 -2.09
N PRO A 138 -12.93 -10.33 -1.64
CA PRO A 138 -14.03 -10.55 -2.55
C PRO A 138 -14.13 -9.36 -3.53
N GLY A 139 -14.19 -9.67 -4.82
CA GLY A 139 -14.33 -8.69 -5.89
C GLY A 139 -13.15 -7.75 -6.16
N ILE A 140 -12.08 -7.79 -5.37
CA ILE A 140 -10.95 -6.87 -5.50
C ILE A 140 -10.00 -7.31 -6.62
N VAL A 141 -9.92 -6.53 -7.70
CA VAL A 141 -9.05 -6.78 -8.87
C VAL A 141 -7.80 -5.88 -8.87
N HIS A 142 -7.85 -4.73 -8.22
CA HIS A 142 -6.70 -3.82 -8.00
C HIS A 142 -6.80 -3.12 -6.66
N ARG A 143 -5.84 -2.25 -6.36
CA ARG A 143 -5.83 -1.56 -5.07
C ARG A 143 -5.26 -0.15 -5.16
N LEU A 144 -5.71 0.70 -4.25
CA LEU A 144 -5.07 1.96 -3.88
C LEU A 144 -4.43 1.82 -2.50
N ASP A 145 -3.41 2.62 -2.21
CA ASP A 145 -2.84 2.71 -0.86
C ASP A 145 -3.89 3.29 0.12
N LYS A 146 -3.74 3.03 1.42
CA LYS A 146 -4.65 3.51 2.46
C LYS A 146 -5.01 4.98 2.28
N ASP A 147 -3.99 5.83 2.14
CA ASP A 147 -4.14 7.28 2.11
C ASP A 147 -4.19 7.87 0.69
N THR A 148 -4.25 7.03 -0.34
CA THR A 148 -4.56 7.41 -1.71
C THR A 148 -6.06 7.35 -1.92
N SER A 149 -6.66 8.46 -2.38
CA SER A 149 -8.06 8.58 -2.75
C SER A 149 -8.27 8.43 -4.25
N GLY A 150 -9.54 8.29 -4.68
CA GLY A 150 -9.94 8.34 -6.08
C GLY A 150 -10.56 7.05 -6.62
N VAL A 151 -10.70 7.01 -7.94
CA VAL A 151 -11.51 6.01 -8.65
C VAL A 151 -10.96 4.58 -8.47
N MET A 152 -11.86 3.67 -8.12
CA MET A 152 -11.56 2.25 -7.99
C MET A 152 -12.75 1.39 -8.46
N VAL A 153 -12.49 0.32 -9.23
CA VAL A 153 -13.50 -0.66 -9.66
C VAL A 153 -13.40 -1.94 -8.84
N VAL A 154 -14.55 -2.53 -8.55
CA VAL A 154 -14.71 -3.79 -7.82
C VAL A 154 -15.69 -4.67 -8.58
N ALA A 155 -15.40 -5.95 -8.71
CA ALA A 155 -16.28 -6.92 -9.34
C ALA A 155 -17.34 -7.43 -8.35
N LYS A 156 -18.61 -7.52 -8.81
CA LYS A 156 -19.69 -8.15 -8.07
C LYS A 156 -19.86 -9.63 -8.48
N THR A 157 -19.54 -9.97 -9.71
CA THR A 157 -19.65 -11.34 -10.23
C THR A 157 -18.27 -11.94 -10.58
N ASP A 158 -18.22 -13.27 -10.65
CA ASP A 158 -17.00 -14.00 -10.98
C ASP A 158 -16.55 -13.73 -12.43
N ASP A 159 -17.46 -13.60 -13.36
CA ASP A 159 -17.15 -13.25 -14.76
C ASP A 159 -16.53 -11.85 -14.85
N ALA A 160 -17.11 -10.90 -14.13
CA ALA A 160 -16.54 -9.54 -14.05
C ALA A 160 -15.17 -9.55 -13.40
N HIS A 161 -14.97 -10.34 -12.34
CA HIS A 161 -13.67 -10.47 -11.68
C HIS A 161 -12.60 -11.03 -12.62
N LEU A 162 -12.92 -12.10 -13.35
CA LEU A 162 -12.00 -12.71 -14.32
C LEU A 162 -11.67 -11.75 -15.47
N GLY A 163 -12.67 -11.07 -16.03
CA GLY A 163 -12.50 -10.13 -17.13
C GLY A 163 -11.66 -8.92 -16.72
N LEU A 164 -11.99 -8.28 -15.60
CA LEU A 164 -11.20 -7.17 -15.07
C LEU A 164 -9.78 -7.61 -14.69
N THR A 165 -9.60 -8.76 -14.05
CA THR A 165 -8.28 -9.28 -13.70
C THR A 165 -7.38 -9.43 -14.94
N ARG A 166 -7.93 -9.91 -16.06
CA ARG A 166 -7.19 -10.02 -17.34
C ARG A 166 -6.76 -8.65 -17.86
N GLN A 167 -7.64 -7.65 -17.82
CA GLN A 167 -7.31 -6.29 -18.24
C GLN A 167 -6.22 -5.68 -17.38
N PHE A 168 -6.31 -5.83 -16.05
CA PHE A 168 -5.26 -5.32 -15.13
C PHE A 168 -3.94 -6.09 -15.25
N ALA A 169 -3.95 -7.39 -15.59
CA ALA A 169 -2.75 -8.19 -15.81
C ALA A 169 -2.06 -7.85 -17.14
N ASP A 170 -2.82 -7.53 -18.17
CA ASP A 170 -2.31 -7.07 -19.47
C ASP A 170 -1.78 -5.64 -19.42
N HIS A 171 -2.13 -4.89 -18.41
CA HIS A 171 -1.68 -3.51 -18.17
C HIS A 171 -2.07 -2.50 -19.28
N GLY A 172 -3.13 -2.76 -20.02
CA GLY A 172 -3.62 -1.91 -21.09
C GLY A 172 -2.84 -2.04 -22.42
N ARG A 173 -2.03 -3.08 -22.59
CA ARG A 173 -1.27 -3.31 -23.83
C ARG A 173 -2.13 -3.75 -25.01
N THR A 174 -3.15 -4.57 -24.75
CA THR A 174 -4.08 -5.08 -25.75
C THR A 174 -5.52 -4.70 -25.51
N ASN A 175 -5.80 -3.93 -24.45
CA ASN A 175 -7.13 -3.51 -24.04
C ASN A 175 -7.19 -2.02 -23.74
N GLN A 176 -8.36 -1.52 -23.39
CA GLN A 176 -8.64 -0.09 -23.16
C GLN A 176 -8.41 0.35 -21.70
N LEU A 177 -7.65 -0.41 -20.90
CA LEU A 177 -7.37 -0.05 -19.52
C LEU A 177 -6.43 1.16 -19.44
N GLU A 178 -6.92 2.27 -18.91
CA GLU A 178 -6.12 3.45 -18.61
C GLU A 178 -6.28 3.84 -17.14
N ARG A 179 -5.19 4.30 -16.53
CA ARG A 179 -5.17 4.76 -15.13
C ARG A 179 -4.34 6.04 -15.06
N ALA A 180 -4.98 7.14 -14.72
CA ALA A 180 -4.31 8.42 -14.52
C ALA A 180 -4.40 8.86 -13.05
N TYR A 181 -3.27 9.30 -12.53
CA TYR A 181 -3.13 9.81 -11.17
C TYR A 181 -2.61 11.23 -11.21
N GLN A 182 -3.05 12.05 -10.29
CA GLN A 182 -2.43 13.34 -10.03
C GLN A 182 -1.58 13.26 -8.76
N ALA A 183 -0.37 13.79 -8.84
CA ALA A 183 0.55 13.83 -7.72
C ALA A 183 1.20 15.20 -7.61
N LEU A 184 1.34 15.72 -6.37
CA LEU A 184 2.18 16.87 -6.09
C LEU A 184 3.53 16.37 -5.57
N VAL A 185 4.61 16.68 -6.29
CA VAL A 185 5.98 16.22 -5.99
C VAL A 185 6.90 17.39 -5.67
N TRP A 186 7.93 17.16 -4.88
CA TRP A 186 8.95 18.15 -4.55
C TRP A 186 9.91 18.41 -5.71
N GLY A 187 10.28 19.67 -5.90
CA GLY A 187 11.22 20.12 -6.94
C GLY A 187 10.60 20.30 -8.31
N ALA A 188 11.36 20.77 -9.30
CA ALA A 188 10.95 20.89 -10.69
C ALA A 188 11.46 19.70 -11.49
N LEU A 189 10.54 18.90 -12.04
CA LEU A 189 10.84 17.80 -12.94
C LEU A 189 11.31 18.33 -14.30
N GLU A 190 12.47 17.88 -14.73
CA GLU A 190 13.00 18.07 -16.08
C GLU A 190 13.42 16.70 -16.66
N PRO A 191 12.99 16.32 -17.88
CA PRO A 191 12.06 17.05 -18.76
C PRO A 191 10.60 17.05 -18.26
N ALA A 192 9.73 17.84 -18.91
CA ALA A 192 8.30 17.93 -18.55
C ALA A 192 7.50 16.64 -18.76
N LYS A 193 8.02 15.70 -19.54
CA LYS A 193 7.46 14.36 -19.78
C LYS A 193 8.57 13.34 -19.70
N GLY A 194 8.23 12.18 -19.16
CA GLY A 194 9.20 11.09 -19.07
C GLY A 194 8.58 9.78 -18.65
N THR A 195 9.41 8.76 -18.63
CA THR A 195 9.07 7.40 -18.19
C THR A 195 10.06 6.96 -17.13
N VAL A 196 9.57 6.44 -16.02
CA VAL A 196 10.37 5.72 -15.03
C VAL A 196 10.11 4.24 -15.25
N ASP A 197 11.07 3.56 -15.85
CA ASP A 197 11.09 2.10 -16.03
C ASP A 197 12.13 1.53 -15.07
N ALA A 198 11.65 1.08 -13.90
CA ALA A 198 12.53 0.64 -12.81
C ALA A 198 11.85 -0.43 -11.96
N PRO A 199 12.39 -1.66 -11.92
CA PRO A 199 11.80 -2.76 -11.16
C PRO A 199 11.69 -2.46 -9.66
N ILE A 200 10.58 -2.86 -9.05
CA ILE A 200 10.28 -2.60 -7.64
C ILE A 200 10.27 -3.91 -6.85
N ALA A 201 10.95 -3.92 -5.71
CA ALA A 201 10.90 -4.99 -4.72
C ALA A 201 10.70 -4.44 -3.32
N ARG A 202 10.49 -5.35 -2.35
CA ARG A 202 10.52 -5.00 -0.94
C ARG A 202 11.95 -4.63 -0.53
N SER A 203 12.11 -3.54 0.21
CA SER A 203 13.43 -3.09 0.67
C SER A 203 14.06 -4.09 1.65
N ASP A 204 15.32 -4.44 1.42
CA ASP A 204 16.08 -5.32 2.32
C ASP A 204 16.30 -4.70 3.70
N ASN A 205 16.48 -3.38 3.75
CA ASN A 205 16.76 -2.64 4.97
C ASN A 205 15.49 -2.31 5.78
N ASN A 206 14.32 -2.25 5.14
CA ASN A 206 13.06 -1.94 5.80
C ASN A 206 11.89 -2.65 5.13
N ARG A 207 11.42 -3.73 5.74
CA ARG A 207 10.33 -4.56 5.21
C ARG A 207 8.97 -3.83 5.03
N LEU A 208 8.81 -2.64 5.58
CA LEU A 208 7.62 -1.79 5.37
C LEU A 208 7.73 -0.92 4.12
N LYS A 209 8.92 -0.82 3.53
CA LYS A 209 9.19 -0.02 2.33
C LYS A 209 9.34 -0.90 1.09
N MET A 210 8.94 -0.33 -0.04
CA MET A 210 9.32 -0.80 -1.37
C MET A 210 10.49 0.04 -1.86
N GLY A 211 11.26 -0.47 -2.81
CA GLY A 211 12.38 0.26 -3.40
C GLY A 211 12.65 -0.20 -4.83
N VAL A 212 13.29 0.66 -5.60
CA VAL A 212 13.81 0.29 -6.92
C VAL A 212 14.99 -0.66 -6.74
N VAL A 213 15.01 -1.72 -7.54
CA VAL A 213 16.08 -2.70 -7.58
C VAL A 213 16.91 -2.48 -8.83
N LYS A 214 18.24 -2.40 -8.69
CA LYS A 214 19.15 -2.49 -9.82
C LYS A 214 19.37 -3.96 -10.14
N ARG A 215 18.86 -4.43 -11.27
CA ARG A 215 19.17 -5.76 -11.80
C ARG A 215 20.62 -5.78 -12.26
N ARG A 216 21.31 -6.91 -12.02
CA ARG A 216 22.72 -7.08 -12.41
C ARG A 216 22.85 -7.42 -13.88
N ASP A 217 21.89 -8.21 -14.38
CA ASP A 217 21.78 -8.67 -15.77
C ASP A 217 20.34 -9.09 -16.07
N GLU A 218 20.08 -9.56 -17.29
CA GLU A 218 18.75 -9.98 -17.76
C GLU A 218 18.19 -11.22 -17.03
N THR A 219 19.04 -12.00 -16.38
CA THR A 219 18.65 -13.20 -15.61
C THR A 219 18.34 -12.88 -14.16
N ASP A 220 18.56 -11.65 -13.73
CA ASP A 220 18.29 -11.20 -12.34
C ASP A 220 16.79 -10.96 -12.15
N GLU A 221 16.09 -11.92 -11.56
CA GLU A 221 14.65 -11.87 -11.30
C GLU A 221 14.27 -11.00 -10.10
N ARG A 222 15.21 -10.28 -9.48
CA ARG A 222 14.88 -9.41 -8.35
C ARG A 222 13.99 -8.26 -8.79
N GLY A 223 12.93 -8.06 -8.02
CA GLY A 223 11.92 -7.03 -8.29
C GLY A 223 10.96 -7.41 -9.41
N LYS A 224 9.83 -6.75 -9.42
CA LYS A 224 8.80 -6.86 -10.47
C LYS A 224 8.88 -5.64 -11.37
N ASP A 225 8.76 -5.84 -12.66
CA ASP A 225 8.72 -4.75 -13.63
C ASP A 225 7.69 -3.71 -13.24
N ALA A 226 8.10 -2.46 -13.34
CA ALA A 226 7.27 -1.34 -12.97
C ALA A 226 7.56 -0.16 -13.90
N ILE A 227 6.52 0.34 -14.59
CA ILE A 227 6.62 1.42 -15.56
C ILE A 227 5.58 2.49 -15.20
N THR A 228 6.08 3.73 -15.04
CA THR A 228 5.27 4.92 -14.76
C THR A 228 5.63 6.01 -15.76
N HIS A 229 4.66 6.45 -16.56
CA HIS A 229 4.80 7.64 -17.39
C HIS A 229 4.38 8.86 -16.58
N PHE A 230 5.06 9.98 -16.74
CA PHE A 230 4.67 11.23 -16.10
C PHE A 230 4.65 12.39 -17.08
N GLN A 231 3.75 13.34 -16.81
CA GLN A 231 3.68 14.63 -17.49
C GLN A 231 3.49 15.72 -16.45
N VAL A 232 4.34 16.75 -16.50
CA VAL A 232 4.21 17.93 -15.66
C VAL A 232 3.01 18.75 -16.13
N MET A 233 2.05 18.95 -15.25
CA MET A 233 0.88 19.80 -15.47
C MET A 233 1.16 21.25 -15.07
N LYS A 234 1.86 21.45 -13.95
CA LYS A 234 2.26 22.76 -13.44
C LYS A 234 3.54 22.66 -12.61
N ARG A 235 4.41 23.69 -12.73
CA ARG A 235 5.59 23.88 -11.86
C ARG A 235 5.34 25.06 -10.94
N TYR A 236 5.86 24.95 -9.72
CA TYR A 236 5.80 25.98 -8.70
C TYR A 236 7.20 26.44 -8.35
N PHE A 237 7.40 27.76 -8.26
CA PHE A 237 8.68 28.37 -7.99
C PHE A 237 8.57 29.34 -6.83
N THR A 238 9.68 29.58 -6.14
CA THR A 238 9.84 30.73 -5.25
C THR A 238 9.87 32.03 -6.08
N GLN A 239 9.76 33.15 -5.44
CA GLN A 239 9.80 34.45 -6.14
C GLN A 239 11.17 34.77 -6.76
N ASP A 240 12.23 34.23 -6.22
CA ASP A 240 13.61 34.26 -6.76
C ASP A 240 13.86 33.18 -7.82
N GLY A 241 12.80 32.48 -8.25
CA GLY A 241 12.85 31.51 -9.34
C GLY A 241 13.36 30.10 -8.95
N ALA A 242 13.55 29.83 -7.65
CA ALA A 242 13.97 28.49 -7.24
C ALA A 242 12.81 27.49 -7.31
N PRO A 243 13.03 26.27 -7.87
CA PRO A 243 11.97 25.27 -8.01
C PRO A 243 11.55 24.72 -6.65
N THR A 244 10.24 24.65 -6.41
CA THR A 244 9.65 24.14 -5.15
C THR A 244 8.93 22.82 -5.31
N ALA A 245 8.00 22.73 -6.25
CA ALA A 245 7.16 21.55 -6.47
C ALA A 245 6.65 21.48 -7.92
N CYS A 246 6.15 20.31 -8.30
CA CYS A 246 5.38 20.10 -9.53
C CYS A 246 4.07 19.37 -9.24
N LEU A 247 2.98 19.80 -9.88
CA LEU A 247 1.81 18.98 -10.10
C LEU A 247 2.06 18.13 -11.34
N VAL A 248 1.95 16.83 -11.23
CA VAL A 248 2.21 15.88 -12.32
C VAL A 248 1.03 14.93 -12.51
N GLU A 249 0.73 14.60 -13.77
CA GLU A 249 -0.08 13.44 -14.10
C GLU A 249 0.84 12.24 -14.25
N CYS A 250 0.48 11.12 -13.62
CA CYS A 250 1.16 9.84 -13.74
C CYS A 250 0.22 8.82 -14.37
N ARG A 251 0.66 8.15 -15.45
CA ARG A 251 -0.05 7.03 -16.08
C ARG A 251 0.72 5.74 -15.87
N LEU A 252 -0.02 4.69 -15.49
CA LEU A 252 0.58 3.42 -15.08
C LEU A 252 0.39 2.35 -16.16
N GLU A 253 1.49 1.74 -16.61
CA GLU A 253 1.41 0.45 -17.29
C GLU A 253 1.29 -0.69 -16.28
N THR A 254 1.98 -0.63 -15.15
CA THR A 254 1.95 -1.64 -14.07
C THR A 254 1.34 -1.05 -12.81
N GLY A 255 0.93 -1.92 -11.85
CA GLY A 255 0.31 -1.50 -10.59
C GLY A 255 0.99 -2.12 -9.37
N ARG A 256 2.29 -1.84 -9.12
CA ARG A 256 3.01 -2.37 -7.97
C ARG A 256 2.73 -1.57 -6.71
N THR A 257 2.88 -2.20 -5.56
CA THR A 257 2.71 -1.53 -4.26
C THR A 257 3.58 -0.27 -4.18
N HIS A 258 2.95 0.87 -3.85
CA HIS A 258 3.59 2.19 -3.75
C HIS A 258 4.31 2.67 -5.02
N GLN A 259 3.96 2.17 -6.21
CA GLN A 259 4.76 2.36 -7.43
C GLN A 259 5.07 3.82 -7.73
N ILE A 260 4.07 4.69 -7.85
CA ILE A 260 4.27 6.13 -8.14
C ILE A 260 5.15 6.77 -7.06
N ARG A 261 4.90 6.47 -5.80
CA ARG A 261 5.64 7.00 -4.65
C ARG A 261 7.12 6.62 -4.71
N VAL A 262 7.40 5.34 -5.01
CA VAL A 262 8.77 4.82 -5.14
C VAL A 262 9.46 5.40 -6.36
N HIS A 263 8.79 5.45 -7.51
CA HIS A 263 9.36 5.96 -8.75
C HIS A 263 9.68 7.44 -8.68
N MET A 264 8.75 8.26 -8.16
CA MET A 264 9.00 9.69 -8.00
C MET A 264 10.13 9.95 -6.98
N ALA A 265 10.19 9.21 -5.88
CA ALA A 265 11.30 9.30 -4.94
C ALA A 265 12.63 8.85 -5.56
N HIS A 266 12.63 7.80 -6.40
CA HIS A 266 13.80 7.29 -7.09
C HIS A 266 14.45 8.34 -8.02
N ILE A 267 13.63 9.10 -8.73
CA ILE A 267 14.12 10.19 -9.61
C ILE A 267 14.36 11.51 -8.85
N GLY A 268 14.31 11.51 -7.51
CA GLY A 268 14.64 12.67 -6.67
C GLY A 268 13.46 13.62 -6.39
N HIS A 269 12.24 13.25 -6.78
CA HIS A 269 11.04 14.06 -6.65
C HIS A 269 9.94 13.37 -5.82
N PRO A 270 10.17 13.06 -4.52
CA PRO A 270 9.17 12.38 -3.72
C PRO A 270 7.90 13.22 -3.57
N LEU A 271 6.79 12.55 -3.30
CA LEU A 271 5.51 13.21 -3.13
C LEU A 271 5.48 14.10 -1.89
N VAL A 272 4.82 15.23 -1.99
CA VAL A 272 4.53 16.11 -0.84
C VAL A 272 3.67 15.34 0.15
N GLY A 273 4.02 15.44 1.44
CA GLY A 273 3.29 14.78 2.53
C GLY A 273 3.57 13.27 2.68
N ASP A 274 4.41 12.67 1.85
CA ASP A 274 4.77 11.26 1.97
C ASP A 274 5.80 11.02 3.08
N ASP A 275 5.35 10.53 4.24
CA ASP A 275 6.19 10.27 5.40
C ASP A 275 7.15 9.08 5.20
N VAL A 276 6.85 8.18 4.26
CA VAL A 276 7.63 6.97 4.01
C VAL A 276 8.80 7.25 3.06
N TYR A 277 8.53 7.91 1.92
CA TYR A 277 9.50 8.14 0.86
C TYR A 277 9.99 9.60 0.77
N GLY A 278 9.26 10.54 1.37
CA GLY A 278 9.53 11.97 1.35
C GLY A 278 10.13 12.52 2.66
N SER A 279 10.51 11.68 3.63
CA SER A 279 10.96 12.14 4.96
C SER A 279 12.16 13.09 4.91
N GLY A 280 13.08 12.91 3.94
CA GLY A 280 14.23 13.82 3.73
C GLY A 280 13.88 15.20 3.17
N PHE A 281 12.62 15.41 2.77
CA PHE A 281 12.15 16.66 2.16
C PHE A 281 11.25 17.50 3.10
N LYS A 282 11.07 17.10 4.34
CA LYS A 282 10.21 17.82 5.30
C LYS A 282 10.67 19.27 5.52
N THR A 283 11.97 19.52 5.46
CA THR A 283 12.55 20.88 5.60
C THR A 283 12.33 21.76 4.37
N LYS A 284 11.97 21.20 3.21
CA LYS A 284 11.67 22.01 2.02
C LYS A 284 10.39 22.83 2.17
N SER A 285 9.50 22.48 3.08
CA SER A 285 8.32 23.31 3.36
C SER A 285 8.70 24.69 3.94
N ALA A 286 9.84 24.81 4.60
CA ALA A 286 10.29 26.08 5.18
C ALA A 286 10.65 27.16 4.13
N ILE A 287 10.88 26.79 2.85
CA ILE A 287 11.08 27.76 1.76
C ILE A 287 9.77 28.27 1.19
N LEU A 288 8.63 27.64 1.54
CA LEU A 288 7.31 28.08 1.17
C LEU A 288 6.86 29.20 2.12
N GLY A 289 6.09 30.17 1.65
CA GLY A 289 5.49 31.14 2.55
C GLY A 289 4.54 30.51 3.57
N ASP A 290 4.28 31.18 4.68
CA ASP A 290 3.51 30.68 5.85
C ASP A 290 2.23 29.90 5.50
N ALA A 291 1.48 30.35 4.50
CA ALA A 291 0.22 29.70 4.11
C ALA A 291 0.46 28.32 3.47
N ALA A 292 1.43 28.22 2.55
CA ALA A 292 1.76 26.97 1.86
C ALA A 292 2.48 26.00 2.81
N GLU A 293 3.37 26.47 3.66
CA GLU A 293 4.01 25.67 4.71
C GLU A 293 2.98 25.05 5.66
N LYS A 294 2.03 25.85 6.16
CA LYS A 294 0.94 25.36 7.01
C LYS A 294 0.04 24.34 6.28
N ALA A 295 -0.21 24.54 4.97
CA ALA A 295 -0.98 23.60 4.17
C ALA A 295 -0.26 22.24 4.05
N VAL A 296 1.05 22.23 3.77
CA VAL A 296 1.88 21.02 3.75
C VAL A 296 1.87 20.31 5.10
N HIS A 297 2.03 21.03 6.20
CA HIS A 297 2.02 20.44 7.55
C HIS A 297 0.66 19.86 7.97
N ARG A 298 -0.44 20.40 7.45
CA ARG A 298 -1.79 19.87 7.67
C ARG A 298 -2.10 18.66 6.80
N PHE A 299 -1.48 18.59 5.62
CA PHE A 299 -1.68 17.52 4.65
C PHE A 299 -0.83 16.29 5.03
N ARG A 300 -1.35 15.44 5.92
CA ARG A 300 -0.61 14.33 6.56
C ARG A 300 -0.73 13.02 5.79
N ARG A 301 -0.65 13.05 4.47
CA ARG A 301 -0.67 11.89 3.60
C ARG A 301 0.11 12.16 2.32
N GLN A 302 0.43 11.14 1.54
CA GLN A 302 0.98 11.35 0.21
C GLN A 302 0.00 12.15 -0.66
N ALA A 303 0.49 13.21 -1.31
CA ALA A 303 -0.29 13.99 -2.28
C ALA A 303 -0.42 13.20 -3.57
N LEU A 304 -1.31 12.19 -3.56
CA LEU A 304 -1.59 11.24 -4.63
C LEU A 304 -3.08 10.97 -4.70
N PHE A 305 -3.61 11.01 -5.91
CA PHE A 305 -5.02 10.89 -6.19
C PHE A 305 -5.24 10.13 -7.51
N ALA A 306 -6.04 9.07 -7.49
CA ALA A 306 -6.44 8.30 -8.67
C ALA A 306 -7.57 9.06 -9.41
N ALA A 307 -7.17 9.95 -10.31
CA ALA A 307 -8.08 10.92 -10.94
C ALA A 307 -8.99 10.27 -11.99
N MET A 308 -8.49 9.23 -12.68
CA MET A 308 -9.22 8.61 -13.78
C MET A 308 -8.94 7.11 -13.86
N LEU A 309 -9.98 6.36 -14.17
CA LEU A 309 -9.94 4.96 -14.52
C LEU A 309 -10.83 4.71 -15.74
N GLN A 310 -10.26 4.12 -16.79
CA GLN A 310 -10.98 3.64 -17.97
C GLN A 310 -10.72 2.14 -18.13
N PHE A 311 -11.74 1.39 -18.48
CA PHE A 311 -11.65 -0.04 -18.75
C PHE A 311 -12.81 -0.49 -19.65
N GLU A 312 -12.67 -1.64 -20.27
CA GLU A 312 -13.75 -2.30 -21.00
C GLU A 312 -14.64 -3.07 -20.00
N HIS A 313 -15.95 -2.85 -20.05
CA HIS A 313 -16.90 -3.58 -19.22
C HIS A 313 -16.83 -5.09 -19.55
N PRO A 314 -16.48 -5.96 -18.56
CA PRO A 314 -16.09 -7.34 -18.82
C PRO A 314 -17.21 -8.24 -19.39
N VAL A 315 -18.46 -7.80 -19.31
CA VAL A 315 -19.62 -8.54 -19.80
C VAL A 315 -20.23 -7.89 -21.03
N THR A 316 -20.38 -6.56 -21.06
CA THR A 316 -21.03 -5.86 -22.19
C THR A 316 -20.05 -5.45 -23.29
N GLY A 317 -18.74 -5.36 -23.00
CA GLY A 317 -17.72 -4.88 -23.94
C GLY A 317 -17.72 -3.35 -24.12
N GLU A 318 -18.56 -2.62 -23.38
CA GLU A 318 -18.61 -1.15 -23.44
C GLU A 318 -17.37 -0.54 -22.76
N ILE A 319 -16.81 0.53 -23.36
CA ILE A 319 -15.72 1.28 -22.74
C ILE A 319 -16.32 2.25 -21.71
N LEU A 320 -15.99 1.99 -20.45
CA LEU A 320 -16.38 2.83 -19.32
C LEU A 320 -15.21 3.69 -18.88
N ARG A 321 -15.47 5.00 -18.68
CA ARG A 321 -14.49 5.96 -18.18
C ARG A 321 -15.08 6.76 -17.04
N PHE A 322 -14.35 6.78 -15.93
CA PHE A 322 -14.71 7.48 -14.71
C PHE A 322 -13.63 8.46 -14.32
N GLU A 323 -14.04 9.66 -13.96
CA GLU A 323 -13.19 10.70 -13.42
C GLU A 323 -13.85 11.25 -12.14
N THR A 324 -13.05 11.74 -11.21
CA THR A 324 -13.57 12.37 -9.99
C THR A 324 -12.75 13.62 -9.68
N ASP A 325 -13.34 14.53 -8.94
CA ASP A 325 -12.71 15.79 -8.57
C ASP A 325 -11.64 15.58 -7.49
N LEU A 326 -10.69 16.50 -7.44
CA LEU A 326 -9.68 16.54 -6.38
C LEU A 326 -10.35 16.56 -5.00
N PRO A 327 -9.94 15.68 -4.08
CA PRO A 327 -10.44 15.74 -2.70
C PRO A 327 -10.15 17.10 -2.07
N ASN A 328 -11.03 17.56 -1.21
CA ASN A 328 -10.98 18.91 -0.61
C ASN A 328 -9.63 19.26 0.02
N ASP A 329 -9.00 18.29 0.71
CA ASP A 329 -7.68 18.48 1.34
C ASP A 329 -6.58 18.67 0.29
N PHE A 330 -6.62 17.91 -0.81
CA PHE A 330 -5.65 18.04 -1.90
C PHE A 330 -5.90 19.33 -2.71
N ALA A 331 -7.15 19.66 -2.99
CA ALA A 331 -7.51 20.91 -3.64
C ALA A 331 -7.05 22.13 -2.82
N ALA A 332 -7.22 22.09 -1.48
CA ALA A 332 -6.71 23.12 -0.58
C ALA A 332 -5.18 23.23 -0.60
N LEU A 333 -4.46 22.10 -0.68
CA LEU A 333 -3.01 22.08 -0.82
C LEU A 333 -2.57 22.74 -2.13
N ILE A 334 -3.16 22.36 -3.27
CA ILE A 334 -2.88 22.96 -4.58
C ILE A 334 -3.17 24.46 -4.57
N LYS A 335 -4.30 24.87 -3.97
CA LYS A 335 -4.66 26.29 -3.83
C LYS A 335 -3.59 27.08 -3.05
N ALA A 336 -3.03 26.50 -1.98
CA ALA A 336 -1.99 27.15 -1.21
C ALA A 336 -0.69 27.31 -2.01
N PHE A 337 -0.31 26.33 -2.84
CA PHE A 337 0.83 26.46 -3.76
C PHE A 337 0.58 27.52 -4.85
N ASN A 338 -0.63 27.60 -5.41
CA ASN A 338 -0.99 28.64 -6.37
C ASN A 338 -0.91 30.06 -5.77
N GLN A 339 -1.35 30.24 -4.53
CA GLN A 339 -1.28 31.51 -3.82
C GLN A 339 0.16 31.90 -3.45
N PHE A 340 0.99 30.92 -3.09
CA PHE A 340 2.41 31.13 -2.82
C PHE A 340 3.13 31.72 -4.03
N GLU A 341 2.90 31.18 -5.23
CA GLU A 341 3.50 31.69 -6.47
C GLU A 341 3.05 33.11 -6.82
N SER A 342 1.81 33.47 -6.49
CA SER A 342 1.20 34.76 -6.82
C SER A 342 1.43 35.87 -5.76
N THR A 343 2.00 35.56 -4.61
CA THR A 343 2.21 36.54 -3.53
C THR A 343 3.50 37.33 -3.77
N PRO A 344 3.48 38.68 -3.92
CA PRO A 344 4.67 39.50 -4.08
C PRO A 344 5.62 39.38 -2.88
N ALA A 345 6.93 39.45 -3.12
CA ALA A 345 7.92 39.44 -2.05
C ALA A 345 7.61 40.57 -1.06
N ARG A 346 7.32 40.23 0.21
CA ARG A 346 7.39 41.23 1.26
C ARG A 346 8.83 41.72 1.30
N ALA A 347 9.01 43.03 1.03
CA ALA A 347 10.27 43.66 1.24
C ALA A 347 10.78 43.29 2.65
N ARG A 348 11.90 42.59 2.73
CA ARG A 348 12.56 42.34 4.01
C ARG A 348 13.04 43.70 4.51
N THR A 349 12.32 44.27 5.47
CA THR A 349 12.79 45.37 6.30
C THR A 349 13.73 44.84 7.37
#